data_61c674eb3b03f9baab61af09b0212ccc
#
_entry.id   61c674eb3b03f9baab61af09b0212ccc
#
_cell.length_a   1.000
_cell.length_b   1.000
_cell.length_c   1.000
_cell.angle_alpha   90.00
_cell.angle_beta   90.00
_cell.angle_gamma   90.00
#
_symmetry.space_group_name_H-M   'P 1'
#
loop_
_entity.id
_entity.type
_entity.pdbx_description
1 polymer ?
#
loop_
_entity_poly.entity_id
_entity_poly.type
_entity_poly.pdbx_seq_one_letter_code
_entity_poly.pdbx_strand_id
1 'polypeptide(L)'
;MSLEVKHVSYIYQEGSPTASHALQDICLSINEGEFLGIVGHTGSGKSTLIQHLNGLLKPTAGEILVDGININQKEAKRKLKELRMKVGIVFQYPEYQLFEETVERDIAFGPRNLGLPEQDVQQRVKDAMKLLRLDYEALRKQSPFDLSGGQKRRVAIAGVIAMQPKYLVLDEPTAGLDPKGRQDFLEQIAMLHRQGMTIVMVSHSMDDIARYAQRMIVLEHGQIKLQGTPQEVFSHPAELEAIGVGVPTLTRLLLELKAHGLDVRTDLIQIDEIKAEILRALAKRKGASVC
;
A
#
# COMPACT_ATOMS: atom_id res chain seq x y z
N MET A 1 -1.27 19.45 -3.41
CA MET A 1 0.08 18.92 -3.68
C MET A 1 -0.06 17.45 -4.05
N SER A 2 0.84 16.90 -4.88
CA SER A 2 0.67 15.56 -5.45
C SER A 2 2.03 14.88 -5.62
N LEU A 3 1.99 13.54 -5.71
CA LEU A 3 3.10 12.74 -6.21
C LEU A 3 2.72 12.34 -7.64
N GLU A 4 3.57 12.72 -8.62
CA GLU A 4 3.29 12.53 -10.03
C GLU A 4 4.38 11.69 -10.67
N VAL A 5 3.95 10.70 -11.45
CA VAL A 5 4.78 9.84 -12.28
C VAL A 5 4.41 10.17 -13.74
N LYS A 6 5.37 10.69 -14.53
CA LYS A 6 5.13 11.17 -15.88
C LYS A 6 5.97 10.39 -16.88
N HIS A 7 5.33 9.58 -17.70
CA HIS A 7 5.93 8.80 -18.77
C HIS A 7 7.14 7.99 -18.31
N VAL A 8 7.05 7.38 -17.10
CA VAL A 8 8.16 6.67 -16.48
C VAL A 8 8.34 5.30 -17.10
N SER A 9 9.55 5.06 -17.60
CA SER A 9 10.02 3.74 -18.03
C SER A 9 11.28 3.36 -17.26
N TYR A 10 11.44 2.07 -17.01
CA TYR A 10 12.62 1.55 -16.30
C TYR A 10 13.06 0.19 -16.82
N ILE A 11 14.35 0.08 -17.12
CA ILE A 11 15.00 -1.14 -17.62
C ILE A 11 16.08 -1.52 -16.62
N TYR A 12 15.97 -2.74 -16.05
CA TYR A 12 17.04 -3.31 -15.26
C TYR A 12 18.18 -3.73 -16.17
N GLN A 13 19.43 -3.45 -15.77
CA GLN A 13 20.65 -3.82 -16.51
C GLN A 13 20.63 -3.36 -17.97
N GLU A 14 20.22 -2.11 -18.20
CA GLU A 14 20.17 -1.51 -19.54
C GLU A 14 21.51 -1.68 -20.27
N GLY A 15 21.45 -2.06 -21.55
CA GLY A 15 22.64 -2.33 -22.37
C GLY A 15 23.26 -3.72 -22.16
N SER A 16 22.72 -4.58 -21.30
CA SER A 16 23.13 -5.96 -21.06
C SER A 16 22.25 -6.95 -21.85
N PRO A 17 22.76 -8.13 -22.19
CA PRO A 17 21.93 -9.24 -22.73
C PRO A 17 20.79 -9.68 -21.78
N THR A 18 20.89 -9.36 -20.49
CA THR A 18 19.90 -9.64 -19.45
C THR A 18 18.99 -8.46 -19.15
N ALA A 19 18.94 -7.45 -20.02
CA ALA A 19 18.08 -6.29 -19.85
C ALA A 19 16.59 -6.70 -19.72
N SER A 20 15.90 -6.17 -18.71
CA SER A 20 14.50 -6.47 -18.44
C SER A 20 13.70 -5.19 -18.26
N HIS A 21 12.65 -5.03 -19.07
CA HIS A 21 11.70 -3.92 -18.97
C HIS A 21 10.79 -4.12 -17.78
N ALA A 22 10.95 -3.32 -16.73
CA ALA A 22 10.17 -3.41 -15.52
C ALA A 22 9.01 -2.40 -15.47
N LEU A 23 9.17 -1.22 -16.07
CA LEU A 23 8.13 -0.22 -16.23
C LEU A 23 8.16 0.32 -17.65
N GLN A 24 6.98 0.59 -18.22
CA GLN A 24 6.80 1.06 -19.58
C GLN A 24 5.74 2.16 -19.61
N ASP A 25 6.17 3.39 -19.82
CA ASP A 25 5.33 4.58 -20.00
C ASP A 25 4.27 4.78 -18.90
N ILE A 26 4.68 4.64 -17.63
CA ILE A 26 3.77 4.81 -16.50
C ILE A 26 3.42 6.29 -16.31
N CYS A 27 2.13 6.59 -16.34
CA CYS A 27 1.55 7.88 -15.97
C CYS A 27 0.60 7.69 -14.80
N LEU A 28 0.93 8.29 -13.64
CA LEU A 28 0.16 8.17 -12.40
C LEU A 28 0.26 9.45 -11.58
N SER A 29 -0.87 9.93 -11.07
CA SER A 29 -0.93 11.01 -10.09
C SER A 29 -1.54 10.49 -8.81
N ILE A 30 -0.93 10.78 -7.67
CA ILE A 30 -1.41 10.40 -6.33
C ILE A 30 -1.67 11.70 -5.57
N ASN A 31 -2.92 11.92 -5.21
CA ASN A 31 -3.34 13.12 -4.52
C ASN A 31 -3.05 13.05 -3.02
N GLU A 32 -2.87 14.21 -2.40
CA GLU A 32 -2.72 14.29 -0.95
C GLU A 32 -4.00 13.81 -0.25
N GLY A 33 -3.83 12.98 0.78
CA GLY A 33 -4.94 12.37 1.51
C GLY A 33 -5.64 11.23 0.79
N GLU A 34 -5.10 10.75 -0.34
CA GLU A 34 -5.64 9.61 -1.08
C GLU A 34 -5.16 8.27 -0.50
N PHE A 35 -6.02 7.24 -0.55
CA PHE A 35 -5.62 5.85 -0.35
C PHE A 35 -5.64 5.13 -1.70
N LEU A 36 -4.44 4.94 -2.28
CA LEU A 36 -4.24 4.24 -3.55
C LEU A 36 -3.85 2.79 -3.32
N GLY A 37 -4.58 1.86 -3.94
CA GLY A 37 -4.23 0.45 -4.03
C GLY A 37 -3.44 0.16 -5.32
N ILE A 38 -2.40 -0.67 -5.22
CA ILE A 38 -1.64 -1.18 -6.38
C ILE A 38 -1.70 -2.69 -6.37
N VAL A 39 -2.24 -3.28 -7.42
CA VAL A 39 -2.34 -4.73 -7.58
C VAL A 39 -1.72 -5.17 -8.90
N GLY A 40 -1.49 -6.48 -9.06
CA GLY A 40 -0.92 -7.10 -10.25
C GLY A 40 -0.22 -8.40 -9.90
N HIS A 41 0.05 -9.24 -10.88
CA HIS A 41 0.78 -10.50 -10.67
C HIS A 41 2.24 -10.26 -10.24
N THR A 42 2.93 -11.31 -9.78
CA THR A 42 4.37 -11.24 -9.46
C THR A 42 5.15 -10.89 -10.72
N GLY A 43 6.08 -9.93 -10.62
CA GLY A 43 6.84 -9.44 -11.78
C GLY A 43 6.13 -8.38 -12.62
N SER A 44 4.94 -7.89 -12.26
CA SER A 44 4.23 -6.85 -13.02
C SER A 44 4.83 -5.44 -12.90
N GLY A 45 5.83 -5.23 -12.02
CA GLY A 45 6.50 -3.94 -11.83
C GLY A 45 6.13 -3.17 -10.57
N LYS A 46 5.26 -3.71 -9.68
CA LYS A 46 4.77 -3.02 -8.47
C LYS A 46 5.90 -2.52 -7.56
N SER A 47 6.79 -3.41 -7.12
CA SER A 47 7.89 -3.04 -6.22
C SER A 47 8.89 -2.11 -6.91
N THR A 48 9.07 -2.23 -8.23
CA THR A 48 9.86 -1.27 -9.01
C THR A 48 9.21 0.10 -9.00
N LEU A 49 7.91 0.19 -9.24
CA LEU A 49 7.18 1.46 -9.22
C LEU A 49 7.31 2.16 -7.86
N ILE A 50 7.02 1.47 -6.76
CA ILE A 50 7.08 2.11 -5.43
C ILE A 50 8.49 2.56 -5.04
N GLN A 51 9.56 1.86 -5.47
CA GLN A 51 10.94 2.28 -5.24
C GLN A 51 11.30 3.56 -6.00
N HIS A 52 10.64 3.83 -7.11
CA HIS A 52 10.78 5.10 -7.82
C HIS A 52 10.12 6.25 -7.06
N LEU A 53 8.99 6.01 -6.35
CA LEU A 53 8.24 7.08 -5.67
C LEU A 53 9.07 7.80 -4.59
N ASN A 54 10.06 7.16 -3.97
CA ASN A 54 10.95 7.80 -2.99
C ASN A 54 12.39 7.99 -3.48
N GLY A 55 12.64 7.77 -4.78
CA GLY A 55 13.94 7.97 -5.39
C GLY A 55 15.00 6.93 -4.99
N LEU A 56 14.62 5.72 -4.59
CA LEU A 56 15.54 4.58 -4.47
C LEU A 56 16.03 4.12 -5.84
N LEU A 57 15.11 4.08 -6.82
CA LEU A 57 15.43 3.87 -8.21
C LEU A 57 15.24 5.18 -8.99
N LYS A 58 16.01 5.35 -10.05
CA LYS A 58 15.85 6.44 -11.01
C LYS A 58 15.34 5.88 -12.31
N PRO A 59 14.29 6.48 -12.91
CA PRO A 59 13.76 6.01 -14.17
C PRO A 59 14.80 6.14 -15.30
N THR A 60 14.73 5.22 -16.26
CA THR A 60 15.49 5.28 -17.51
C THR A 60 14.95 6.40 -18.41
N ALA A 61 13.63 6.61 -18.42
CA ALA A 61 12.95 7.71 -19.11
C ALA A 61 11.78 8.24 -18.27
N GLY A 62 11.36 9.46 -18.55
CA GLY A 62 10.29 10.13 -17.82
C GLY A 62 10.78 10.82 -16.55
N GLU A 63 9.83 11.28 -15.73
CA GLU A 63 10.14 12.02 -14.50
C GLU A 63 9.14 11.70 -13.36
N ILE A 64 9.63 11.88 -12.15
CA ILE A 64 8.81 11.77 -10.94
C ILE A 64 8.90 13.07 -10.16
N LEU A 65 7.74 13.60 -9.82
CA LEU A 65 7.60 14.85 -9.09
C LEU A 65 6.97 14.55 -7.72
N VAL A 66 7.60 15.03 -6.67
CA VAL A 66 7.03 15.03 -5.31
C VAL A 66 6.82 16.48 -4.89
N ASP A 67 5.57 16.89 -4.76
CA ASP A 67 5.18 18.28 -4.50
C ASP A 67 5.84 19.26 -5.50
N GLY A 68 5.88 18.89 -6.79
CA GLY A 68 6.48 19.70 -7.85
C GLY A 68 8.02 19.63 -7.95
N ILE A 69 8.70 18.90 -7.08
CA ILE A 69 10.16 18.72 -7.11
C ILE A 69 10.47 17.45 -7.91
N ASN A 70 11.17 17.60 -9.04
CA ASN A 70 11.63 16.47 -9.85
C ASN A 70 12.81 15.77 -9.15
N ILE A 71 12.64 14.48 -8.84
CA ILE A 71 13.63 13.67 -8.12
C ILE A 71 14.87 13.32 -8.97
N ASN A 72 14.78 13.48 -10.28
CA ASN A 72 15.84 13.07 -11.23
C ASN A 72 16.86 14.17 -11.51
N GLN A 73 16.58 15.43 -11.17
CA GLN A 73 17.47 16.55 -11.46
C GLN A 73 18.77 16.47 -10.64
N LYS A 74 19.90 16.89 -11.25
CA LYS A 74 21.23 16.87 -10.60
C LYS A 74 21.27 17.67 -9.29
N GLU A 75 20.48 18.73 -9.19
CA GLU A 75 20.30 19.54 -7.97
C GLU A 75 19.53 18.80 -6.87
N ALA A 76 18.77 17.75 -7.24
CA ALA A 76 18.00 16.94 -6.30
C ALA A 76 18.87 16.13 -5.33
N LYS A 77 20.18 15.96 -5.56
CA LYS A 77 21.06 15.26 -4.60
C LYS A 77 21.03 15.90 -3.19
N ARG A 78 20.94 17.23 -3.10
CA ARG A 78 20.76 17.93 -1.82
C ARG A 78 19.32 17.77 -1.28
N LYS A 79 18.33 17.70 -2.16
CA LYS A 79 16.90 17.59 -1.83
C LYS A 79 16.42 16.14 -1.69
N LEU A 80 17.21 15.13 -2.08
CA LEU A 80 16.87 13.72 -1.97
C LEU A 80 16.59 13.30 -0.50
N LYS A 81 17.29 13.89 0.45
CA LYS A 81 17.04 13.66 1.87
C LYS A 81 15.67 14.18 2.26
N GLU A 82 15.33 15.41 1.92
CA GLU A 82 14.03 16.02 2.18
C GLU A 82 12.88 15.27 1.49
N LEU A 83 13.14 14.77 0.28
CA LEU A 83 12.18 14.01 -0.50
C LEU A 83 11.90 12.64 0.12
N ARG A 84 12.95 11.92 0.54
CA ARG A 84 12.81 10.65 1.25
C ARG A 84 12.13 10.78 2.61
N MET A 85 12.17 11.96 3.20
CA MET A 85 11.39 12.28 4.38
C MET A 85 9.90 12.37 4.06
N LYS A 86 9.54 12.94 2.89
CA LYS A 86 8.15 13.08 2.49
C LYS A 86 7.51 11.76 2.08
N VAL A 87 8.30 10.83 1.50
CA VAL A 87 7.82 9.53 1.02
C VAL A 87 8.48 8.42 1.82
N GLY A 88 7.82 7.98 2.88
CA GLY A 88 8.22 6.83 3.68
C GLY A 88 7.83 5.52 2.98
N ILE A 89 8.75 4.55 2.93
CA ILE A 89 8.45 3.21 2.41
C ILE A 89 8.61 2.18 3.53
N VAL A 90 7.62 1.31 3.64
CA VAL A 90 7.65 0.08 4.42
C VAL A 90 7.71 -1.07 3.44
N PHE A 91 8.83 -1.79 3.39
CA PHE A 91 9.01 -2.95 2.53
C PHE A 91 8.35 -4.20 3.10
N GLN A 92 8.22 -5.22 2.27
CA GLN A 92 7.80 -6.54 2.69
C GLN A 92 8.73 -7.09 3.78
N TYR A 93 8.15 -7.64 4.86
CA TYR A 93 8.88 -8.11 6.05
C TYR A 93 9.77 -7.02 6.69
N PRO A 94 9.19 -5.88 7.09
CA PRO A 94 9.96 -4.74 7.62
C PRO A 94 10.71 -5.06 8.91
N GLU A 95 10.32 -6.11 9.62
CA GLU A 95 10.99 -6.65 10.81
C GLU A 95 12.44 -7.09 10.58
N TYR A 96 12.82 -7.40 9.34
CA TYR A 96 14.22 -7.71 9.00
C TYR A 96 15.11 -6.47 8.84
N GLN A 97 14.51 -5.27 8.90
CA GLN A 97 15.25 -4.01 8.82
C GLN A 97 15.63 -3.44 10.19
N LEU A 98 15.23 -4.11 11.28
CA LEU A 98 15.61 -3.73 12.64
C LEU A 98 17.08 -4.07 12.87
N PHE A 99 17.85 -3.13 13.46
CA PHE A 99 19.31 -3.28 13.62
C PHE A 99 19.89 -2.65 14.89
N GLU A 100 19.12 -1.81 15.59
CA GLU A 100 19.60 -1.12 16.79
C GLU A 100 19.48 -1.99 18.05
N GLU A 101 20.19 -1.60 19.09
CA GLU A 101 20.22 -2.32 20.37
C GLU A 101 18.90 -2.22 21.14
N THR A 102 18.15 -1.12 20.95
CA THR A 102 16.88 -0.87 21.64
C THR A 102 15.80 -0.36 20.69
N VAL A 103 14.55 -0.67 21.01
CA VAL A 103 13.36 -0.21 20.27
C VAL A 103 13.37 1.32 20.10
N GLU A 104 13.68 2.07 21.17
CA GLU A 104 13.72 3.53 21.12
C GLU A 104 14.78 4.03 20.14
N ARG A 105 15.97 3.43 20.13
CA ARG A 105 17.05 3.82 19.21
C ARG A 105 16.70 3.50 17.76
N ASP A 106 16.10 2.34 17.52
CA ASP A 106 15.70 1.92 16.18
C ASP A 106 14.68 2.88 15.58
N ILE A 107 13.62 3.20 16.32
CA ILE A 107 12.61 4.17 15.88
C ILE A 107 13.20 5.59 15.75
N ALA A 108 14.12 5.98 16.65
CA ALA A 108 14.75 7.30 16.64
C ALA A 108 15.77 7.49 15.50
N PHE A 109 16.22 6.43 14.86
CA PHE A 109 17.28 6.48 13.84
C PHE A 109 16.95 7.43 12.69
N GLY A 110 15.74 7.30 12.12
CA GLY A 110 15.28 8.20 11.06
C GLY A 110 15.26 9.67 11.49
N PRO A 111 14.50 10.04 12.53
CA PRO A 111 14.45 11.40 13.08
C PRO A 111 15.82 12.00 13.42
N ARG A 112 16.74 11.24 14.03
CA ARG A 112 18.11 11.70 14.30
C ARG A 112 18.89 11.99 13.03
N ASN A 113 18.78 11.15 12.02
CA ASN A 113 19.43 11.37 10.72
C ASN A 113 18.89 12.61 9.99
N LEU A 114 17.69 13.08 10.36
CA LEU A 114 17.14 14.35 9.90
C LEU A 114 17.82 15.57 10.55
N GLY A 115 18.55 15.35 11.64
CA GLY A 115 19.17 16.41 12.42
C GLY A 115 18.20 17.12 13.35
N LEU A 116 17.12 16.46 13.77
CA LEU A 116 16.15 17.02 14.71
C LEU A 116 16.74 17.12 16.12
N PRO A 117 16.32 18.13 16.93
CA PRO A 117 16.64 18.19 18.34
C PRO A 117 16.20 16.92 19.07
N GLU A 118 16.96 16.45 20.04
CA GLU A 118 16.68 15.18 20.74
C GLU A 118 15.30 15.16 21.42
N GLN A 119 14.83 16.30 21.90
CA GLN A 119 13.49 16.43 22.46
C GLN A 119 12.39 16.12 21.44
N ASP A 120 12.54 16.61 20.20
CA ASP A 120 11.60 16.35 19.10
C ASP A 120 11.69 14.88 18.65
N VAL A 121 12.90 14.32 18.63
CA VAL A 121 13.12 12.89 18.33
C VAL A 121 12.35 12.03 19.32
N GLN A 122 12.52 12.28 20.64
CA GLN A 122 11.83 11.51 21.67
C GLN A 122 10.30 11.64 21.57
N GLN A 123 9.80 12.84 21.28
CA GLN A 123 8.36 13.03 21.10
C GLN A 123 7.84 12.24 19.90
N ARG A 124 8.53 12.29 18.76
CA ARG A 124 8.16 11.53 17.56
C ARG A 124 8.18 10.02 17.77
N VAL A 125 9.17 9.51 18.54
CA VAL A 125 9.23 8.10 18.91
C VAL A 125 8.00 7.69 19.74
N LYS A 126 7.66 8.49 20.77
CA LYS A 126 6.47 8.23 21.62
C LYS A 126 5.19 8.25 20.79
N ASP A 127 5.02 9.24 19.92
CA ASP A 127 3.84 9.38 19.09
C ASP A 127 3.71 8.21 18.08
N ALA A 128 4.80 7.81 17.43
CA ALA A 128 4.82 6.68 16.52
C ALA A 128 4.50 5.36 17.24
N MET A 129 5.07 5.12 18.41
CA MET A 129 4.77 3.94 19.22
C MET A 129 3.31 3.91 19.65
N LYS A 130 2.76 5.06 20.11
CA LYS A 130 1.35 5.19 20.50
C LYS A 130 0.42 4.90 19.33
N LEU A 131 0.70 5.45 18.12
CA LEU A 131 -0.08 5.20 16.92
C LEU A 131 -0.17 3.71 16.57
N LEU A 132 0.91 2.97 16.79
CA LEU A 132 0.99 1.54 16.51
C LEU A 132 0.67 0.66 17.73
N ARG A 133 0.06 1.23 18.78
CA ARG A 133 -0.34 0.51 20.01
C ARG A 133 0.83 -0.25 20.65
N LEU A 134 2.02 0.34 20.64
CA LEU A 134 3.20 -0.14 21.35
C LEU A 134 3.31 0.61 22.68
N ASP A 135 3.46 -0.12 23.78
CA ASP A 135 3.72 0.46 25.10
C ASP A 135 5.14 1.00 25.16
N TYR A 136 5.28 2.33 25.18
CA TYR A 136 6.57 3.00 25.18
C TYR A 136 7.41 2.65 26.40
N GLU A 137 6.84 2.71 27.62
CA GLU A 137 7.60 2.49 28.84
C GLU A 137 8.03 1.02 28.99
N ALA A 138 7.19 0.10 28.54
CA ALA A 138 7.49 -1.33 28.60
C ALA A 138 8.54 -1.76 27.56
N LEU A 139 8.53 -1.15 26.35
CA LEU A 139 9.31 -1.67 25.22
C LEU A 139 10.54 -0.84 24.87
N ARG A 140 10.61 0.45 25.21
CA ARG A 140 11.64 1.38 24.71
C ARG A 140 13.09 0.93 24.94
N LYS A 141 13.36 0.24 26.06
CA LYS A 141 14.72 -0.25 26.43
C LYS A 141 14.96 -1.71 26.04
N GLN A 142 13.94 -2.40 25.54
CA GLN A 142 14.10 -3.79 25.10
C GLN A 142 14.82 -3.85 23.76
N SER A 143 15.52 -4.96 23.52
CA SER A 143 16.07 -5.27 22.22
C SER A 143 14.94 -5.56 21.24
N PRO A 144 14.95 -4.96 20.03
CA PRO A 144 13.97 -5.32 19.00
C PRO A 144 13.95 -6.81 18.69
N PHE A 145 15.07 -7.49 18.87
CA PHE A 145 15.21 -8.92 18.55
C PHE A 145 14.51 -9.85 19.55
N ASP A 146 14.18 -9.35 20.74
CA ASP A 146 13.47 -10.12 21.78
C ASP A 146 11.95 -10.00 21.68
N LEU A 147 11.45 -9.18 20.77
CA LEU A 147 10.03 -8.93 20.58
C LEU A 147 9.35 -10.05 19.78
N SER A 148 8.03 -10.19 19.93
CA SER A 148 7.23 -11.03 19.03
C SER A 148 7.27 -10.50 17.58
N GLY A 149 7.03 -11.36 16.58
CA GLY A 149 7.05 -10.96 15.17
C GLY A 149 6.13 -9.78 14.85
N GLY A 150 4.92 -9.78 15.44
CA GLY A 150 3.98 -8.66 15.27
C GLY A 150 4.45 -7.36 15.96
N GLN A 151 5.17 -7.46 17.08
CA GLN A 151 5.77 -6.28 17.71
C GLN A 151 6.96 -5.76 16.90
N LYS A 152 7.86 -6.65 16.43
CA LYS A 152 8.98 -6.29 15.56
C LYS A 152 8.49 -5.50 14.34
N ARG A 153 7.48 -6.01 13.65
CA ARG A 153 6.89 -5.35 12.50
C ARG A 153 6.36 -3.95 12.83
N ARG A 154 5.62 -3.82 13.94
CA ARG A 154 5.12 -2.51 14.39
C ARG A 154 6.25 -1.55 14.75
N VAL A 155 7.34 -2.02 15.36
CA VAL A 155 8.53 -1.21 15.65
C VAL A 155 9.18 -0.71 14.35
N ALA A 156 9.38 -1.58 13.36
CA ALA A 156 9.96 -1.18 12.08
C ALA A 156 9.10 -0.13 11.36
N ILE A 157 7.77 -0.28 11.39
CA ILE A 157 6.84 0.70 10.81
C ILE A 157 6.84 2.00 11.61
N ALA A 158 6.96 1.93 12.96
CA ALA A 158 7.11 3.10 13.81
C ALA A 158 8.34 3.93 13.43
N GLY A 159 9.45 3.30 13.05
CA GLY A 159 10.65 3.98 12.54
C GLY A 159 10.38 4.82 11.28
N VAL A 160 9.52 4.33 10.38
CA VAL A 160 9.11 5.08 9.19
C VAL A 160 8.13 6.21 9.57
N ILE A 161 7.13 5.93 10.41
CA ILE A 161 6.11 6.91 10.82
C ILE A 161 6.73 8.03 11.67
N ALA A 162 7.75 7.75 12.48
CA ALA A 162 8.46 8.75 13.29
C ALA A 162 9.12 9.86 12.44
N MET A 163 9.40 9.59 11.18
CA MET A 163 9.85 10.62 10.24
C MET A 163 8.73 11.57 9.81
N GLN A 164 7.46 11.25 10.12
CA GLN A 164 6.25 11.98 9.74
C GLN A 164 6.15 12.18 8.21
N PRO A 165 6.18 11.09 7.44
CA PRO A 165 6.10 11.19 6.00
C PRO A 165 4.72 11.72 5.57
N LYS A 166 4.69 12.44 4.46
CA LYS A 166 3.43 12.90 3.84
C LYS A 166 2.75 11.78 3.06
N TYR A 167 3.55 10.92 2.43
CA TYR A 167 3.16 9.74 1.67
C TYR A 167 3.74 8.50 2.33
N LEU A 168 2.89 7.58 2.75
CA LEU A 168 3.29 6.29 3.30
C LEU A 168 3.05 5.19 2.26
N VAL A 169 4.12 4.63 1.76
CA VAL A 169 4.10 3.53 0.78
C VAL A 169 4.32 2.22 1.52
N LEU A 170 3.44 1.25 1.30
CA LEU A 170 3.42 -0.04 1.98
C LEU A 170 3.51 -1.15 0.93
N ASP A 171 4.60 -1.93 0.95
CA ASP A 171 4.79 -3.09 0.06
C ASP A 171 4.42 -4.36 0.80
N GLU A 172 3.26 -4.95 0.45
CA GLU A 172 2.76 -6.20 1.04
C GLU A 172 2.76 -6.20 2.59
N PRO A 173 2.22 -5.16 3.25
CA PRO A 173 2.46 -4.93 4.67
C PRO A 173 1.82 -5.96 5.58
N THR A 174 0.92 -6.81 5.07
CA THR A 174 0.22 -7.84 5.84
C THR A 174 0.74 -9.25 5.59
N ALA A 175 1.76 -9.41 4.74
CA ALA A 175 2.34 -10.72 4.44
C ALA A 175 2.86 -11.41 5.73
N GLY A 176 2.46 -12.67 5.95
CA GLY A 176 2.90 -13.46 7.11
C GLY A 176 2.22 -13.11 8.44
N LEU A 177 1.25 -12.20 8.47
CA LEU A 177 0.43 -11.96 9.66
C LEU A 177 -0.73 -12.97 9.74
N ASP A 178 -1.09 -13.35 10.96
CA ASP A 178 -2.33 -14.05 11.23
C ASP A 178 -3.56 -13.17 10.95
N PRO A 179 -4.78 -13.72 10.79
CA PRO A 179 -5.95 -12.93 10.39
C PRO A 179 -6.25 -11.76 11.34
N LYS A 180 -6.05 -11.94 12.65
CA LYS A 180 -6.29 -10.89 13.64
C LYS A 180 -5.24 -9.79 13.54
N GLY A 181 -3.96 -10.16 13.49
CA GLY A 181 -2.85 -9.21 13.34
C GLY A 181 -2.96 -8.40 12.05
N ARG A 182 -3.40 -9.03 10.95
CA ARG A 182 -3.69 -8.37 9.68
C ARG A 182 -4.81 -7.34 9.82
N GLN A 183 -5.93 -7.71 10.41
CA GLN A 183 -7.05 -6.79 10.61
C GLN A 183 -6.64 -5.61 11.50
N ASP A 184 -6.02 -5.88 12.66
CA ASP A 184 -5.55 -4.84 13.59
C ASP A 184 -4.58 -3.86 12.90
N PHE A 185 -3.68 -4.37 12.06
CA PHE A 185 -2.73 -3.57 11.30
C PHE A 185 -3.44 -2.67 10.27
N LEU A 186 -4.32 -3.23 9.45
CA LEU A 186 -5.02 -2.46 8.42
C LEU A 186 -5.95 -1.39 9.02
N GLU A 187 -6.55 -1.65 10.18
CA GLU A 187 -7.31 -0.64 10.91
C GLU A 187 -6.44 0.51 11.40
N GLN A 188 -5.19 0.24 11.82
CA GLN A 188 -4.21 1.28 12.15
C GLN A 188 -3.85 2.13 10.93
N ILE A 189 -3.59 1.51 9.78
CA ILE A 189 -3.30 2.23 8.53
C ILE A 189 -4.52 3.07 8.11
N ALA A 190 -5.73 2.53 8.19
CA ALA A 190 -6.95 3.29 7.92
C ALA A 190 -7.15 4.47 8.88
N MET A 191 -6.71 4.35 10.15
CA MET A 191 -6.71 5.47 11.08
C MET A 191 -5.73 6.57 10.67
N LEU A 192 -4.51 6.22 10.24
CA LEU A 192 -3.54 7.18 9.72
C LEU A 192 -4.08 7.92 8.49
N HIS A 193 -4.72 7.18 7.57
CA HIS A 193 -5.38 7.77 6.40
C HIS A 193 -6.47 8.77 6.80
N ARG A 194 -7.35 8.43 7.76
CA ARG A 194 -8.38 9.35 8.27
C ARG A 194 -7.81 10.60 8.94
N GLN A 195 -6.56 10.55 9.41
CA GLN A 195 -5.83 11.71 9.93
C GLN A 195 -5.16 12.56 8.84
N GLY A 196 -5.40 12.23 7.56
CA GLY A 196 -4.92 12.98 6.41
C GLY A 196 -3.63 12.44 5.77
N MET A 197 -3.09 11.30 6.23
CA MET A 197 -1.93 10.68 5.61
C MET A 197 -2.30 10.08 4.26
N THR A 198 -1.49 10.34 3.24
CA THR A 198 -1.62 9.70 1.94
C THR A 198 -1.04 8.28 2.02
N ILE A 199 -1.82 7.29 1.61
CA ILE A 199 -1.41 5.87 1.65
C ILE A 199 -1.31 5.32 0.23
N VAL A 200 -0.20 4.64 -0.06
CA VAL A 200 -0.04 3.80 -1.25
C VAL A 200 0.21 2.39 -0.80
N MET A 201 -0.69 1.48 -1.08
CA MET A 201 -0.59 0.09 -0.61
C MET A 201 -0.52 -0.89 -1.77
N VAL A 202 0.60 -1.60 -1.87
CA VAL A 202 0.70 -2.80 -2.71
C VAL A 202 0.14 -3.98 -1.94
N SER A 203 -0.76 -4.73 -2.54
CA SER A 203 -1.33 -5.93 -1.91
C SER A 203 -1.76 -6.97 -2.94
N HIS A 204 -1.61 -8.25 -2.57
CA HIS A 204 -2.21 -9.38 -3.29
C HIS A 204 -3.62 -9.72 -2.77
N SER A 205 -4.11 -9.01 -1.76
CA SER A 205 -5.45 -9.19 -1.24
C SER A 205 -6.43 -8.23 -1.86
N MET A 206 -7.27 -8.73 -2.72
CA MET A 206 -8.33 -7.94 -3.35
C MET A 206 -9.38 -7.48 -2.32
N ASP A 207 -9.61 -8.27 -1.27
CA ASP A 207 -10.51 -7.90 -0.17
C ASP A 207 -10.01 -6.67 0.61
N ASP A 208 -8.69 -6.57 0.85
CA ASP A 208 -8.12 -5.40 1.53
C ASP A 208 -8.21 -4.15 0.65
N ILE A 209 -7.87 -4.29 -0.64
CA ILE A 209 -7.96 -3.17 -1.59
C ILE A 209 -9.41 -2.71 -1.72
N ALA A 210 -10.37 -3.63 -1.87
CA ALA A 210 -11.79 -3.31 -1.95
C ALA A 210 -12.30 -2.56 -0.70
N ARG A 211 -11.77 -2.90 0.47
CA ARG A 211 -12.21 -2.33 1.76
C ARG A 211 -11.60 -0.96 2.06
N TYR A 212 -10.34 -0.73 1.70
CA TYR A 212 -9.60 0.42 2.20
C TYR A 212 -9.22 1.43 1.13
N ALA A 213 -9.02 1.01 -0.12
CA ALA A 213 -8.58 1.91 -1.18
C ALA A 213 -9.74 2.76 -1.73
N GLN A 214 -9.47 4.03 -2.00
CA GLN A 214 -10.39 4.93 -2.70
C GLN A 214 -10.26 4.80 -4.21
N ARG A 215 -9.04 4.55 -4.67
CA ARG A 215 -8.70 4.28 -6.06
C ARG A 215 -7.66 3.16 -6.11
N MET A 216 -7.65 2.43 -7.20
CA MET A 216 -6.66 1.39 -7.43
C MET A 216 -6.15 1.41 -8.85
N ILE A 217 -4.95 0.86 -9.04
CA ILE A 217 -4.37 0.57 -10.34
C ILE A 217 -4.00 -0.91 -10.42
N VAL A 218 -4.15 -1.47 -11.60
CA VAL A 218 -3.73 -2.83 -11.93
C VAL A 218 -2.54 -2.75 -12.85
N LEU A 219 -1.41 -3.29 -12.41
CA LEU A 219 -0.17 -3.36 -13.20
C LEU A 219 -0.05 -4.73 -13.88
N GLU A 220 0.22 -4.70 -15.19
CA GLU A 220 0.53 -5.85 -16.00
C GLU A 220 1.73 -5.52 -16.91
N HIS A 221 2.77 -6.37 -16.87
CA HIS A 221 3.97 -6.22 -17.71
C HIS A 221 4.58 -4.80 -17.71
N GLY A 222 4.59 -4.15 -16.56
CA GLY A 222 5.16 -2.80 -16.39
C GLY A 222 4.26 -1.66 -16.89
N GLN A 223 3.00 -1.92 -17.22
CA GLN A 223 2.02 -0.93 -17.65
C GLN A 223 0.81 -0.88 -16.71
N ILE A 224 0.16 0.29 -16.63
CA ILE A 224 -1.15 0.39 -15.97
C ILE A 224 -2.22 -0.12 -16.94
N LYS A 225 -2.83 -1.26 -16.60
CA LYS A 225 -3.85 -1.90 -17.42
C LYS A 225 -5.25 -1.36 -17.12
N LEU A 226 -5.57 -1.28 -15.84
CA LEU A 226 -6.83 -0.75 -15.34
C LEU A 226 -6.55 0.25 -14.21
N GLN A 227 -7.39 1.28 -14.12
CA GLN A 227 -7.40 2.20 -13.00
C GLN A 227 -8.81 2.74 -12.76
N GLY A 228 -9.15 2.98 -11.52
CA GLY A 228 -10.47 3.50 -11.13
C GLY A 228 -10.73 3.26 -9.65
N THR A 229 -11.97 3.45 -9.22
CA THR A 229 -12.41 2.99 -7.92
C THR A 229 -12.36 1.46 -7.85
N PRO A 230 -12.23 0.85 -6.66
CA PRO A 230 -12.28 -0.60 -6.55
C PRO A 230 -13.55 -1.21 -7.18
N GLN A 231 -14.70 -0.55 -7.05
CA GLN A 231 -15.95 -1.01 -7.65
C GLN A 231 -15.89 -1.03 -9.19
N GLU A 232 -15.35 0.02 -9.81
CA GLU A 232 -15.18 0.08 -11.27
C GLU A 232 -14.23 -1.01 -11.75
N VAL A 233 -13.06 -1.17 -11.12
CA VAL A 233 -12.05 -2.15 -11.54
C VAL A 233 -12.56 -3.58 -11.35
N PHE A 234 -13.16 -3.90 -10.21
CA PHE A 234 -13.68 -5.25 -9.94
C PHE A 234 -14.96 -5.60 -10.71
N SER A 235 -15.57 -4.64 -11.42
CA SER A 235 -16.67 -4.91 -12.36
C SER A 235 -16.20 -5.58 -13.66
N HIS A 236 -14.87 -5.74 -13.87
CA HIS A 236 -14.24 -6.41 -15.02
C HIS A 236 -13.58 -7.76 -14.65
N PRO A 237 -14.32 -8.74 -14.06
CA PRO A 237 -13.73 -9.97 -13.52
C PRO A 237 -12.98 -10.79 -14.56
N ALA A 238 -13.51 -10.90 -15.78
CA ALA A 238 -12.86 -11.69 -16.85
C ALA A 238 -11.52 -11.10 -17.29
N GLU A 239 -11.40 -9.77 -17.33
CA GLU A 239 -10.16 -9.08 -17.66
C GLU A 239 -9.12 -9.25 -16.54
N LEU A 240 -9.56 -9.14 -15.28
CA LEU A 240 -8.70 -9.35 -14.11
C LEU A 240 -8.18 -10.79 -14.03
N GLU A 241 -9.04 -11.78 -14.29
CA GLU A 241 -8.63 -13.20 -14.33
C GLU A 241 -7.62 -13.47 -15.45
N ALA A 242 -7.82 -12.87 -16.63
CA ALA A 242 -6.91 -13.04 -17.78
C ALA A 242 -5.48 -12.57 -17.47
N ILE A 243 -5.32 -11.55 -16.61
CA ILE A 243 -4.02 -11.02 -16.17
C ILE A 243 -3.53 -11.63 -14.85
N GLY A 244 -4.20 -12.66 -14.33
CA GLY A 244 -3.82 -13.35 -13.10
C GLY A 244 -4.10 -12.54 -11.82
N VAL A 245 -5.02 -11.56 -11.87
CA VAL A 245 -5.52 -10.81 -10.73
C VAL A 245 -6.93 -11.29 -10.42
N GLY A 246 -7.19 -11.69 -9.19
CA GLY A 246 -8.53 -12.12 -8.79
C GLY A 246 -9.47 -10.94 -8.49
N VAL A 247 -10.70 -11.29 -8.10
CA VAL A 247 -11.67 -10.35 -7.54
C VAL A 247 -11.85 -10.59 -6.03
N PRO A 248 -12.42 -9.64 -5.26
CA PRO A 248 -12.75 -9.86 -3.85
C PRO A 248 -13.61 -11.10 -3.63
N THR A 249 -13.44 -11.75 -2.49
CA THR A 249 -14.14 -12.99 -2.13
C THR A 249 -15.65 -12.86 -2.26
N LEU A 250 -16.23 -11.77 -1.79
CA LEU A 250 -17.67 -11.53 -1.86
C LEU A 250 -18.16 -11.24 -3.28
N THR A 251 -17.36 -10.56 -4.11
CA THR A 251 -17.66 -10.36 -5.54
C THR A 251 -17.68 -11.72 -6.26
N ARG A 252 -16.72 -12.60 -5.96
CA ARG A 252 -16.71 -13.97 -6.49
C ARG A 252 -17.96 -14.75 -6.11
N LEU A 253 -18.40 -14.64 -4.85
CA LEU A 253 -19.65 -15.26 -4.38
C LEU A 253 -20.85 -14.76 -5.21
N LEU A 254 -20.96 -13.46 -5.49
CA LEU A 254 -22.06 -12.94 -6.31
C LEU A 254 -22.02 -13.47 -7.76
N LEU A 255 -20.83 -13.59 -8.34
CA LEU A 255 -20.64 -14.18 -9.68
C LEU A 255 -21.09 -15.65 -9.71
N GLU A 256 -20.73 -16.43 -8.70
CA GLU A 256 -21.16 -17.83 -8.57
C GLU A 256 -22.67 -17.96 -8.37
N LEU A 257 -23.25 -17.14 -7.50
CA LEU A 257 -24.71 -17.13 -7.29
C LEU A 257 -25.46 -16.80 -8.58
N LYS A 258 -24.97 -15.84 -9.36
CA LYS A 258 -25.53 -15.47 -10.66
C LYS A 258 -25.42 -16.61 -11.65
N ALA A 259 -24.28 -17.30 -11.73
CA ALA A 259 -24.09 -18.47 -12.57
C ALA A 259 -25.03 -19.64 -12.22
N HIS A 260 -25.43 -19.75 -10.94
CA HIS A 260 -26.45 -20.71 -10.48
C HIS A 260 -27.89 -20.21 -10.59
N GLY A 261 -28.12 -19.13 -11.35
CA GLY A 261 -29.45 -18.63 -11.69
C GLY A 261 -30.10 -17.73 -10.62
N LEU A 262 -29.34 -17.20 -9.68
CA LEU A 262 -29.85 -16.20 -8.75
C LEU A 262 -29.69 -14.79 -9.39
N ASP A 263 -30.77 -14.03 -9.45
CA ASP A 263 -30.77 -12.67 -10.03
C ASP A 263 -30.15 -11.66 -9.06
N VAL A 264 -28.80 -11.61 -9.04
CA VAL A 264 -28.01 -10.71 -8.19
C VAL A 264 -27.13 -9.77 -9.02
N ARG A 265 -26.91 -8.58 -8.48
CA ARG A 265 -25.90 -7.64 -8.97
C ARG A 265 -24.51 -8.16 -8.62
N THR A 266 -23.55 -7.98 -9.53
CA THR A 266 -22.16 -8.48 -9.36
C THR A 266 -21.13 -7.36 -9.23
N ASP A 267 -21.58 -6.11 -9.25
CA ASP A 267 -20.76 -4.89 -9.14
C ASP A 267 -20.60 -4.38 -7.70
N LEU A 268 -21.09 -5.12 -6.72
CA LEU A 268 -21.04 -4.75 -5.31
C LEU A 268 -19.75 -5.26 -4.66
N ILE A 269 -19.19 -4.42 -3.77
CA ILE A 269 -17.97 -4.74 -3.01
C ILE A 269 -18.16 -4.58 -1.49
N GLN A 270 -19.20 -3.85 -1.05
CA GLN A 270 -19.46 -3.61 0.37
C GLN A 270 -20.32 -4.72 0.95
N ILE A 271 -19.91 -5.24 2.13
CA ILE A 271 -20.54 -6.42 2.74
C ILE A 271 -22.04 -6.24 3.01
N ASP A 272 -22.44 -5.05 3.47
CA ASP A 272 -23.84 -4.77 3.81
C ASP A 272 -24.72 -4.70 2.56
N GLU A 273 -24.21 -4.11 1.46
CA GLU A 273 -24.89 -4.05 0.16
C GLU A 273 -25.04 -5.46 -0.43
N ILE A 274 -23.99 -6.27 -0.37
CA ILE A 274 -23.98 -7.65 -0.86
C ILE A 274 -24.98 -8.49 -0.08
N LYS A 275 -25.00 -8.37 1.25
CA LYS A 275 -25.98 -9.06 2.10
C LYS A 275 -27.41 -8.67 1.74
N ALA A 276 -27.69 -7.39 1.59
CA ALA A 276 -29.02 -6.90 1.22
C ALA A 276 -29.44 -7.43 -0.16
N GLU A 277 -28.53 -7.45 -1.12
CA GLU A 277 -28.78 -7.94 -2.48
C GLU A 277 -29.09 -9.43 -2.52
N ILE A 278 -28.32 -10.25 -1.80
CA ILE A 278 -28.58 -11.69 -1.69
C ILE A 278 -29.95 -11.97 -1.07
N LEU A 279 -30.28 -11.28 0.02
CA LEU A 279 -31.59 -11.43 0.68
C LEU A 279 -32.75 -11.01 -0.25
N ARG A 280 -32.59 -9.92 -1.02
CA ARG A 280 -33.54 -9.46 -2.04
C ARG A 280 -33.80 -10.55 -3.09
N ALA A 281 -32.71 -11.11 -3.65
CA ALA A 281 -32.79 -12.11 -4.70
C ALA A 281 -33.41 -13.43 -4.21
N LEU A 282 -33.12 -13.86 -3.00
CA LEU A 282 -33.73 -15.04 -2.37
C LEU A 282 -35.23 -14.86 -2.09
N ALA A 283 -35.66 -13.69 -1.64
CA ALA A 283 -37.05 -13.37 -1.42
C ALA A 283 -37.84 -13.42 -2.74
N LYS A 284 -37.30 -12.84 -3.82
CA LYS A 284 -37.90 -12.87 -5.16
C LYS A 284 -38.06 -14.31 -5.68
N ARG A 285 -37.04 -15.16 -5.48
CA ARG A 285 -37.10 -16.58 -5.90
C ARG A 285 -38.14 -17.39 -5.13
N LYS A 286 -38.27 -17.16 -3.82
CA LYS A 286 -39.33 -17.82 -3.02
C LYS A 286 -40.72 -17.38 -3.43
N GLY A 287 -40.95 -16.10 -3.74
CA GLY A 287 -42.26 -15.61 -4.22
C GLY A 287 -42.65 -16.16 -5.59
N ALA A 288 -41.65 -16.42 -6.47
CA ALA A 288 -41.87 -17.01 -7.79
C ALA A 288 -42.13 -18.53 -7.75
N SER A 289 -41.81 -19.22 -6.62
CA SER A 289 -42.03 -20.66 -6.47
C SER A 289 -43.40 -20.98 -5.78
N VAL A 290 -44.23 -19.98 -5.47
CA VAL A 290 -45.52 -20.11 -4.80
C VAL A 290 -46.69 -19.81 -5.77
N CYS A 291 -46.40 -19.44 -7.01
CA CYS A 291 -47.34 -19.36 -8.12
C CYS A 291 -47.14 -20.52 -9.09
#